data_4ef9b5fed477be1a517a0b650f25d5e5
#
_entry.id   4ef9b5fed477be1a517a0b650f25d5e5
#
_cell.length_a   1.000
_cell.length_b   1.000
_cell.length_c   1.000
_cell.angle_alpha   90.00
_cell.angle_beta   90.00
_cell.angle_gamma   90.00
#
_symmetry.space_group_name_H-M   'P 1'
#
loop_
_entity.id
_entity.type
_entity.pdbx_description
1 polymer ?
#
loop_
_entity_poly.entity_id
_entity_poly.type
_entity_poly.pdbx_seq_one_letter_code
_entity_poly.pdbx_strand_id
1 'polypeptide(L)'
;MATNNTTEQSLTKKVWNLATTLAGQGIGFTDYITQLTYLLFLKMDAENVEMFGEESAIPDGYQWADLISLDGLDLVRQYEETLKLLSEQDNLIGTIYTKAQNKIDKPVYLKKVISMIDEEQWLIMDGDVKGAIYESILEKNGQDKKSGAGQYFTPRPLIKAMVDCIAPQIGETVCDPACGTGGFLLTAYDYMKGQSASKEKRDFLRNNALHGVDNTPLVVTLASMNLYLHGVGTDRSPIVCEDSLEKEPSTLVDVILANPPFGTRPAGSVDINRPDFYVETKNNQLNFLQHMMLMLKTGGRAAVVLPDNVLFEGGAGETIRKKLLTDFNLHTILRLPTGIFYAQGVKANVLFFTKGQPTKEIWFYDYRTDVKHTLATNKLERHHLDDFVSCYNNRVETFDAENNPQGRWRKYPVEAVSYTHLRAHETDSYL
;
A
#
# COMPACT_ATOMS: atom_id res chain seq x y z
N MET A 1 -7.59 26.60 -7.66
CA MET A 1 -8.13 25.39 -6.99
C MET A 1 -9.41 24.82 -7.66
N ALA A 2 -10.37 25.61 -8.10
CA ALA A 2 -11.59 25.06 -8.72
C ALA A 2 -11.40 24.45 -10.14
N THR A 3 -10.49 24.98 -10.96
CA THR A 3 -10.20 24.48 -12.31
C THR A 3 -9.50 23.13 -12.32
N ASN A 4 -8.59 22.85 -11.40
CA ASN A 4 -7.87 21.58 -11.31
C ASN A 4 -8.79 20.40 -10.94
N ASN A 5 -9.74 20.64 -10.01
CA ASN A 5 -10.67 19.60 -9.55
C ASN A 5 -11.65 19.16 -10.67
N THR A 6 -12.03 20.08 -11.56
CA THR A 6 -12.90 19.78 -12.70
C THR A 6 -12.18 18.96 -13.77
N THR A 7 -10.91 19.24 -14.00
CA THR A 7 -10.07 18.50 -14.96
C THR A 7 -9.78 17.09 -14.47
N GLU A 8 -9.41 16.93 -13.18
CA GLU A 8 -9.17 15.62 -12.53
C GLU A 8 -10.41 14.72 -12.62
N GLN A 9 -11.57 15.23 -12.22
CA GLN A 9 -12.83 14.46 -12.26
C GLN A 9 -13.24 14.09 -13.69
N SER A 10 -13.04 15.00 -14.65
CA SER A 10 -13.35 14.77 -16.06
C SER A 10 -12.48 13.67 -16.65
N LEU A 11 -11.17 13.72 -16.41
CA LEU A 11 -10.21 12.75 -16.94
C LEU A 11 -10.38 11.37 -16.28
N THR A 12 -10.56 11.34 -14.96
CA THR A 12 -10.88 10.08 -14.24
C THR A 12 -12.15 9.44 -14.80
N LYS A 13 -13.19 10.23 -15.10
CA LYS A 13 -14.42 9.72 -15.72
C LYS A 13 -14.19 9.19 -17.13
N LYS A 14 -13.38 9.88 -17.95
CA LYS A 14 -13.04 9.48 -19.33
C LYS A 14 -12.31 8.12 -19.33
N VAL A 15 -11.27 8.00 -18.51
CA VAL A 15 -10.50 6.74 -18.31
C VAL A 15 -11.42 5.61 -17.87
N TRP A 16 -12.31 5.87 -16.92
CA TRP A 16 -13.21 4.86 -16.38
C TRP A 16 -14.33 4.43 -17.35
N ASN A 17 -14.85 5.34 -18.15
CA ASN A 17 -15.82 5.02 -19.19
C ASN A 17 -15.21 4.08 -20.25
N LEU A 18 -13.95 4.31 -20.65
CA LEU A 18 -13.25 3.42 -21.56
C LEU A 18 -13.01 2.05 -20.92
N ALA A 19 -12.60 1.98 -19.65
CA ALA A 19 -12.46 0.73 -18.91
C ALA A 19 -13.76 -0.09 -18.91
N THR A 20 -14.90 0.57 -18.68
CA THR A 20 -16.23 -0.09 -18.71
C THR A 20 -16.55 -0.63 -20.09
N THR A 21 -16.22 0.10 -21.15
CA THR A 21 -16.41 -0.35 -22.53
C THR A 21 -15.57 -1.57 -22.83
N LEU A 22 -14.31 -1.60 -22.41
CA LEU A 22 -13.39 -2.72 -22.64
C LEU A 22 -13.76 -3.95 -21.80
N ALA A 23 -14.26 -3.75 -20.58
CA ALA A 23 -14.77 -4.84 -19.74
C ALA A 23 -15.93 -5.59 -20.40
N GLY A 24 -16.80 -4.87 -21.11
CA GLY A 24 -17.86 -5.44 -21.96
C GLY A 24 -17.35 -6.29 -23.14
N GLN A 25 -16.06 -6.19 -23.46
CA GLN A 25 -15.38 -6.97 -24.52
C GLN A 25 -14.47 -8.07 -23.97
N GLY A 26 -14.54 -8.34 -22.67
CA GLY A 26 -13.77 -9.42 -22.03
C GLY A 26 -12.42 -8.98 -21.46
N ILE A 27 -12.05 -7.71 -21.54
CA ILE A 27 -10.83 -7.17 -20.92
C ILE A 27 -11.16 -6.74 -19.50
N GLY A 28 -10.56 -7.42 -18.50
CA GLY A 28 -10.76 -7.10 -17.10
C GLY A 28 -10.29 -5.69 -16.73
N PHE A 29 -10.90 -5.09 -15.71
CA PHE A 29 -10.48 -3.76 -15.24
C PHE A 29 -9.00 -3.73 -14.84
N THR A 30 -8.53 -4.77 -14.16
CA THR A 30 -7.13 -4.92 -13.74
C THR A 30 -6.19 -4.95 -14.94
N ASP A 31 -6.53 -5.74 -15.98
CA ASP A 31 -5.74 -5.81 -17.21
C ASP A 31 -5.72 -4.44 -17.92
N TYR A 32 -6.88 -3.78 -18.01
CA TYR A 32 -6.96 -2.45 -18.62
C TYR A 32 -6.07 -1.43 -17.90
N ILE A 33 -6.11 -1.36 -16.57
CA ILE A 33 -5.30 -0.41 -15.80
C ILE A 33 -3.81 -0.69 -15.97
N THR A 34 -3.43 -1.96 -16.07
CA THR A 34 -2.04 -2.33 -16.36
C THR A 34 -1.60 -1.83 -17.74
N GLN A 35 -2.42 -2.04 -18.77
CA GLN A 35 -2.13 -1.54 -20.12
C GLN A 35 -2.09 -0.01 -20.16
N LEU A 36 -3.01 0.65 -19.45
CA LEU A 36 -3.02 2.10 -19.27
C LEU A 36 -1.69 2.59 -18.64
N THR A 37 -1.21 1.88 -17.61
CA THR A 37 0.05 2.19 -16.91
C THR A 37 1.24 2.13 -17.86
N TYR A 38 1.36 1.08 -18.66
CA TYR A 38 2.43 0.93 -19.63
C TYR A 38 2.40 2.05 -20.69
N LEU A 39 1.25 2.31 -21.26
CA LEU A 39 1.09 3.32 -22.30
C LEU A 39 1.29 4.75 -21.74
N LEU A 40 0.83 5.00 -20.52
CA LEU A 40 1.03 6.30 -19.87
C LEU A 40 2.51 6.60 -19.61
N PHE A 41 3.30 5.61 -19.22
CA PHE A 41 4.74 5.78 -19.03
C PHE A 41 5.42 6.18 -20.36
N LEU A 42 5.11 5.49 -21.47
CA LEU A 42 5.64 5.80 -22.81
C LEU A 42 5.27 7.23 -23.27
N LYS A 43 4.02 7.64 -23.03
CA LYS A 43 3.55 8.99 -23.36
C LYS A 43 4.29 10.05 -22.54
N MET A 44 4.49 9.82 -21.24
CA MET A 44 5.20 10.77 -20.39
C MET A 44 6.68 10.89 -20.75
N ASP A 45 7.34 9.80 -21.16
CA ASP A 45 8.71 9.85 -21.68
C ASP A 45 8.78 10.72 -22.93
N ALA A 46 7.87 10.53 -23.89
CA ALA A 46 7.81 11.36 -25.10
C ALA A 46 7.56 12.84 -24.79
N GLU A 47 6.71 13.16 -23.83
CA GLU A 47 6.47 14.53 -23.40
C GLU A 47 7.72 15.14 -22.72
N ASN A 48 8.50 14.37 -21.96
CA ASN A 48 9.78 14.82 -21.38
C ASN A 48 10.77 15.23 -22.48
N VAL A 49 10.89 14.42 -23.52
CA VAL A 49 11.74 14.73 -24.69
C VAL A 49 11.28 16.02 -25.36
N GLU A 50 9.98 16.14 -25.63
CA GLU A 50 9.42 17.30 -26.34
C GLU A 50 9.52 18.60 -25.54
N MET A 51 9.21 18.55 -24.25
CA MET A 51 9.08 19.75 -23.41
C MET A 51 10.39 20.22 -22.78
N PHE A 52 11.26 19.29 -22.41
CA PHE A 52 12.50 19.59 -21.67
C PHE A 52 13.76 19.30 -22.46
N GLY A 53 13.66 18.68 -23.64
CA GLY A 53 14.81 18.30 -24.49
C GLY A 53 15.68 17.23 -23.83
N GLU A 54 15.11 16.42 -22.95
CA GLU A 54 15.78 15.27 -22.34
C GLU A 54 15.95 14.15 -23.36
N GLU A 55 16.93 13.27 -23.15
CA GLU A 55 17.04 12.05 -23.94
C GLU A 55 15.95 11.07 -23.52
N SER A 56 15.31 10.42 -24.49
CA SER A 56 14.33 9.38 -24.22
C SER A 56 14.97 8.21 -23.46
N ALA A 57 14.31 7.75 -22.41
CA ALA A 57 14.68 6.52 -21.73
C ALA A 57 14.24 5.26 -22.52
N ILE A 58 13.43 5.44 -23.56
CA ILE A 58 12.90 4.37 -24.41
C ILE A 58 13.77 4.28 -25.69
N PRO A 59 14.28 3.10 -26.06
CA PRO A 59 15.08 2.91 -27.26
C PRO A 59 14.36 3.35 -28.54
N ASP A 60 15.14 3.85 -29.52
CA ASP A 60 14.63 4.21 -30.85
C ASP A 60 13.87 3.04 -31.48
N GLY A 61 12.77 3.35 -32.14
CA GLY A 61 11.88 2.39 -32.79
C GLY A 61 10.84 1.76 -31.84
N TYR A 62 10.88 2.10 -30.52
CA TYR A 62 9.94 1.62 -29.50
C TYR A 62 9.27 2.75 -28.72
N GLN A 63 9.45 3.98 -29.20
CA GLN A 63 8.96 5.19 -28.54
C GLN A 63 7.46 5.42 -28.79
N TRP A 64 6.87 6.38 -28.11
CA TRP A 64 5.46 6.73 -28.25
C TRP A 64 5.08 7.08 -29.71
N ALA A 65 5.95 7.84 -30.40
CA ALA A 65 5.76 8.24 -31.80
C ALA A 65 5.63 7.02 -32.74
N ASP A 66 6.37 5.94 -32.47
CA ASP A 66 6.31 4.73 -33.28
C ASP A 66 4.95 4.05 -33.13
N LEU A 67 4.40 3.99 -31.88
CA LEU A 67 3.09 3.39 -31.62
C LEU A 67 1.93 4.18 -32.21
N ILE A 68 1.93 5.52 -32.06
CA ILE A 68 0.80 6.34 -32.57
C ILE A 68 0.74 6.37 -34.10
N SER A 69 1.85 6.12 -34.77
CA SER A 69 1.93 6.09 -36.23
C SER A 69 1.32 4.84 -36.86
N LEU A 70 1.10 3.77 -36.07
CA LEU A 70 0.67 2.45 -36.55
C LEU A 70 -0.82 2.20 -36.28
N ASP A 71 -1.36 1.28 -37.10
CA ASP A 71 -2.73 0.78 -36.98
C ASP A 71 -2.79 -0.75 -37.20
N GLY A 72 -3.94 -1.35 -36.92
CA GLY A 72 -4.19 -2.75 -37.18
C GLY A 72 -3.24 -3.69 -36.45
N LEU A 73 -2.88 -4.79 -37.10
CA LEU A 73 -2.01 -5.83 -36.53
C LEU A 73 -0.56 -5.36 -36.34
N ASP A 74 -0.11 -4.38 -37.12
CA ASP A 74 1.23 -3.83 -36.98
C ASP A 74 1.37 -3.06 -35.68
N LEU A 75 0.33 -2.33 -35.25
CA LEU A 75 0.28 -1.68 -33.94
C LEU A 75 0.37 -2.72 -32.80
N VAL A 76 -0.38 -3.79 -32.87
CA VAL A 76 -0.37 -4.83 -31.83
C VAL A 76 1.02 -5.46 -31.72
N ARG A 77 1.63 -5.83 -32.84
CA ARG A 77 2.98 -6.41 -32.88
C ARG A 77 4.02 -5.47 -32.27
N GLN A 78 4.02 -4.22 -32.72
CA GLN A 78 4.95 -3.20 -32.19
C GLN A 78 4.78 -3.04 -30.68
N TYR A 79 3.56 -2.98 -30.18
CA TYR A 79 3.30 -2.86 -28.76
C TYR A 79 3.82 -4.07 -27.98
N GLU A 80 3.60 -5.29 -28.44
CA GLU A 80 4.10 -6.52 -27.83
C GLU A 80 5.64 -6.58 -27.78
N GLU A 81 6.29 -6.18 -28.87
CA GLU A 81 7.75 -6.08 -28.95
C GLU A 81 8.29 -5.02 -27.98
N THR A 82 7.61 -3.87 -27.87
CA THR A 82 7.94 -2.80 -26.91
C THR A 82 7.82 -3.32 -25.46
N LEU A 83 6.73 -3.95 -25.10
CA LEU A 83 6.55 -4.50 -23.76
C LEU A 83 7.65 -5.51 -23.40
N LYS A 84 8.01 -6.39 -24.34
CA LYS A 84 9.07 -7.37 -24.14
C LYS A 84 10.41 -6.70 -23.90
N LEU A 85 10.81 -5.78 -24.79
CA LEU A 85 12.08 -5.06 -24.70
C LEU A 85 12.22 -4.32 -23.36
N LEU A 86 11.16 -3.61 -22.95
CA LEU A 86 11.19 -2.81 -21.73
C LEU A 86 11.19 -3.68 -20.47
N SER A 87 10.59 -4.86 -20.52
CA SER A 87 10.61 -5.81 -19.39
C SER A 87 12.00 -6.40 -19.11
N GLU A 88 12.92 -6.31 -20.05
CA GLU A 88 14.30 -6.84 -19.95
C GLU A 88 15.30 -5.79 -19.39
N GLN A 89 14.84 -4.55 -19.13
CA GLN A 89 15.69 -3.49 -18.58
C GLN A 89 15.99 -3.71 -17.09
N ASP A 90 17.21 -3.35 -16.64
CA ASP A 90 17.61 -3.43 -15.21
C ASP A 90 17.56 -2.05 -14.51
N ASN A 91 16.37 -1.41 -14.56
CA ASN A 91 16.13 -0.07 -13.99
C ASN A 91 14.65 0.10 -13.60
N LEU A 92 14.20 1.33 -13.36
CA LEU A 92 12.79 1.66 -13.11
C LEU A 92 11.88 1.10 -14.22
N ILE A 93 12.29 1.22 -15.49
CA ILE A 93 11.49 0.77 -16.64
C ILE A 93 11.23 -0.74 -16.52
N GLY A 94 12.28 -1.55 -16.32
CA GLY A 94 12.13 -3.00 -16.16
C GLY A 94 11.25 -3.38 -14.98
N THR A 95 11.23 -2.56 -13.92
CA THR A 95 10.32 -2.78 -12.78
C THR A 95 8.86 -2.48 -13.14
N ILE A 96 8.59 -1.35 -13.81
CA ILE A 96 7.24 -0.99 -14.28
C ILE A 96 6.71 -2.04 -15.27
N TYR A 97 7.57 -2.53 -16.17
CA TYR A 97 7.21 -3.52 -17.19
C TYR A 97 7.47 -4.97 -16.77
N THR A 98 7.63 -5.25 -15.45
CA THR A 98 7.87 -6.60 -14.94
C THR A 98 6.86 -7.60 -15.50
N LYS A 99 7.33 -8.60 -16.26
CA LYS A 99 6.50 -9.64 -16.91
C LYS A 99 5.35 -9.06 -17.75
N ALA A 100 5.56 -7.90 -18.37
CA ALA A 100 4.56 -7.21 -19.16
C ALA A 100 4.07 -8.07 -20.33
N GLN A 101 2.76 -8.07 -20.54
CA GLN A 101 2.08 -8.76 -21.65
C GLN A 101 0.95 -7.88 -22.16
N ASN A 102 0.74 -7.87 -23.47
CA ASN A 102 -0.45 -7.29 -24.06
C ASN A 102 -1.71 -8.08 -23.65
N LYS A 103 -2.73 -7.39 -23.18
CA LYS A 103 -4.06 -7.93 -22.82
C LYS A 103 -5.17 -7.36 -23.71
N ILE A 104 -4.82 -6.54 -24.69
CA ILE A 104 -5.75 -5.91 -25.63
C ILE A 104 -5.54 -6.52 -27.02
N ASP A 105 -6.14 -7.68 -27.25
CA ASP A 105 -5.93 -8.44 -28.50
C ASP A 105 -6.47 -7.74 -29.75
N LYS A 106 -7.51 -6.91 -29.61
CA LYS A 106 -8.15 -6.25 -30.75
C LYS A 106 -7.51 -4.89 -31.03
N PRO A 107 -6.90 -4.70 -32.21
CA PRO A 107 -6.19 -3.46 -32.56
C PRO A 107 -7.02 -2.19 -32.37
N VAL A 108 -8.33 -2.25 -32.69
CA VAL A 108 -9.24 -1.11 -32.54
C VAL A 108 -9.36 -0.61 -31.09
N TYR A 109 -9.28 -1.51 -30.11
CA TYR A 109 -9.34 -1.14 -28.71
C TYR A 109 -8.00 -0.62 -28.20
N LEU A 110 -6.90 -1.23 -28.61
CA LEU A 110 -5.56 -0.73 -28.31
C LEU A 110 -5.41 0.71 -28.86
N LYS A 111 -5.80 0.96 -30.12
CA LYS A 111 -5.78 2.29 -30.72
C LYS A 111 -6.63 3.29 -29.94
N LYS A 112 -7.82 2.88 -29.44
CA LYS A 112 -8.66 3.76 -28.61
C LYS A 112 -7.99 4.16 -27.30
N VAL A 113 -7.30 3.24 -26.63
CA VAL A 113 -6.57 3.55 -25.37
C VAL A 113 -5.44 4.53 -25.68
N ILE A 114 -4.64 4.24 -26.73
CA ILE A 114 -3.54 5.11 -27.16
C ILE A 114 -4.06 6.52 -27.51
N SER A 115 -5.12 6.62 -28.32
CA SER A 115 -5.69 7.92 -28.72
C SER A 115 -6.20 8.73 -27.52
N MET A 116 -6.86 8.07 -26.55
CA MET A 116 -7.32 8.74 -25.33
C MET A 116 -6.15 9.30 -24.51
N ILE A 117 -5.05 8.55 -24.40
CA ILE A 117 -3.85 9.01 -23.69
C ILE A 117 -3.19 10.16 -24.46
N ASP A 118 -3.12 10.07 -25.79
CA ASP A 118 -2.45 11.04 -26.65
C ASP A 118 -3.15 12.41 -26.72
N GLU A 119 -4.48 12.43 -26.51
CA GLU A 119 -5.27 13.66 -26.45
C GLU A 119 -4.94 14.57 -25.24
N GLU A 120 -4.28 14.04 -24.23
CA GLU A 120 -3.98 14.75 -23.00
C GLU A 120 -2.47 15.06 -22.87
N GLN A 121 -2.14 16.14 -22.17
CA GLN A 121 -0.77 16.51 -21.83
C GLN A 121 -0.50 16.23 -20.35
N TRP A 122 0.12 15.10 -20.10
CA TRP A 122 0.28 14.56 -18.76
C TRP A 122 1.34 15.28 -17.91
N LEU A 123 2.42 15.77 -18.54
CA LEU A 123 3.50 16.44 -17.80
C LEU A 123 3.17 17.88 -17.40
N ILE A 124 2.28 18.56 -18.11
CA ILE A 124 1.81 19.91 -17.73
C ILE A 124 0.92 19.85 -16.50
N MET A 125 0.27 18.72 -16.25
CA MET A 125 -0.50 18.52 -15.03
C MET A 125 0.43 18.59 -13.82
N ASP A 126 0.02 19.29 -12.78
CA ASP A 126 0.70 19.26 -11.49
C ASP A 126 0.93 17.81 -11.05
N GLY A 127 2.10 17.51 -10.49
CA GLY A 127 2.44 16.17 -10.00
C GLY A 127 1.39 15.61 -9.06
N ASP A 128 0.84 16.45 -8.19
CA ASP A 128 -0.23 16.07 -7.28
C ASP A 128 -1.52 15.69 -8.03
N VAL A 129 -1.83 16.34 -9.15
CA VAL A 129 -3.02 16.03 -9.97
C VAL A 129 -2.87 14.70 -10.72
N LYS A 130 -1.71 14.45 -11.34
CA LYS A 130 -1.44 13.17 -12.03
C LYS A 130 -1.55 11.98 -11.09
N GLY A 131 -0.90 12.11 -9.95
CA GLY A 131 -0.94 11.10 -8.90
C GLY A 131 -2.36 10.87 -8.37
N ALA A 132 -3.12 11.92 -8.12
CA ALA A 132 -4.50 11.83 -7.65
C ALA A 132 -5.41 11.11 -8.66
N ILE A 133 -5.25 11.38 -9.98
CA ILE A 133 -5.99 10.69 -11.04
C ILE A 133 -5.66 9.18 -11.00
N TYR A 134 -4.37 8.84 -10.95
CA TYR A 134 -3.93 7.46 -10.93
C TYR A 134 -4.39 6.73 -9.66
N GLU A 135 -4.27 7.35 -8.50
CA GLU A 135 -4.80 6.82 -7.25
C GLU A 135 -6.32 6.61 -7.28
N SER A 136 -7.08 7.55 -7.85
CA SER A 136 -8.53 7.40 -8.01
C SER A 136 -8.89 6.20 -8.88
N ILE A 137 -8.08 5.91 -9.90
CA ILE A 137 -8.23 4.73 -10.76
C ILE A 137 -7.93 3.44 -9.96
N LEU A 138 -6.82 3.43 -9.22
CA LEU A 138 -6.44 2.29 -8.37
C LEU A 138 -7.48 2.02 -7.28
N GLU A 139 -7.99 3.06 -6.63
CA GLU A 139 -9.03 2.95 -5.60
C GLU A 139 -10.31 2.33 -6.17
N LYS A 140 -10.78 2.79 -7.32
CA LYS A 140 -11.96 2.23 -7.97
C LYS A 140 -11.76 0.78 -8.39
N ASN A 141 -10.57 0.42 -8.89
CA ASN A 141 -10.23 -0.96 -9.19
C ASN A 141 -10.27 -1.83 -7.94
N GLY A 142 -9.72 -1.36 -6.84
CA GLY A 142 -9.78 -2.02 -5.54
C GLY A 142 -11.23 -2.22 -5.04
N GLN A 143 -12.16 -1.32 -5.40
CA GLN A 143 -13.59 -1.41 -5.04
C GLN A 143 -14.37 -2.41 -5.89
N ASP A 144 -13.87 -2.83 -7.04
CA ASP A 144 -14.55 -3.80 -7.89
C ASP A 144 -14.40 -5.23 -7.34
N LYS A 145 -15.49 -5.76 -6.79
CA LYS A 145 -15.55 -7.13 -6.24
C LYS A 145 -15.20 -8.23 -7.26
N LYS A 146 -15.36 -7.94 -8.55
CA LYS A 146 -15.10 -8.90 -9.63
C LYS A 146 -13.62 -8.97 -10.00
N SER A 147 -12.86 -7.91 -9.74
CA SER A 147 -11.43 -7.85 -10.09
C SER A 147 -10.54 -8.66 -9.13
N GLY A 148 -11.02 -8.97 -7.92
CA GLY A 148 -10.19 -9.54 -6.85
C GLY A 148 -9.13 -8.58 -6.30
N ALA A 149 -9.01 -7.39 -6.85
CA ALA A 149 -7.99 -6.41 -6.48
C ALA A 149 -8.21 -5.79 -5.09
N GLY A 150 -9.40 -5.93 -4.53
CA GLY A 150 -9.73 -5.39 -3.21
C GLY A 150 -8.88 -5.93 -2.05
N GLN A 151 -8.27 -7.09 -2.22
CA GLN A 151 -7.36 -7.65 -1.22
C GLN A 151 -6.03 -6.86 -1.08
N TYR A 152 -5.69 -6.06 -2.09
CA TYR A 152 -4.46 -5.25 -2.12
C TYR A 152 -4.68 -3.81 -1.68
N PHE A 153 -5.89 -3.46 -1.22
CA PHE A 153 -6.25 -2.08 -0.94
C PHE A 153 -6.55 -1.84 0.54
N THR A 154 -5.80 -0.93 1.14
CA THR A 154 -6.07 -0.42 2.50
C THR A 154 -6.73 0.96 2.41
N PRO A 155 -7.83 1.22 3.15
CA PRO A 155 -8.49 2.53 3.12
C PRO A 155 -7.54 3.68 3.42
N ARG A 156 -7.47 4.67 2.52
CA ARG A 156 -6.59 5.85 2.68
C ARG A 156 -6.77 6.59 4.01
N PRO A 157 -7.98 6.78 4.54
CA PRO A 157 -8.18 7.38 5.86
C PRO A 157 -7.47 6.65 6.99
N LEU A 158 -7.44 5.30 6.94
CA LEU A 158 -6.71 4.49 7.91
C LEU A 158 -5.20 4.65 7.75
N ILE A 159 -4.70 4.59 6.52
CA ILE A 159 -3.27 4.80 6.23
C ILE A 159 -2.81 6.16 6.77
N LYS A 160 -3.55 7.24 6.48
CA LYS A 160 -3.23 8.59 6.97
C LYS A 160 -3.19 8.65 8.50
N ALA A 161 -4.16 8.06 9.19
CA ALA A 161 -4.16 8.01 10.65
C ALA A 161 -2.97 7.23 11.21
N MET A 162 -2.58 6.10 10.59
CA MET A 162 -1.41 5.32 11.00
C MET A 162 -0.11 6.11 10.78
N VAL A 163 0.04 6.79 9.66
CA VAL A 163 1.20 7.64 9.36
C VAL A 163 1.29 8.82 10.31
N ASP A 164 0.17 9.51 10.60
CA ASP A 164 0.13 10.61 11.55
C ASP A 164 0.58 10.18 12.96
N CYS A 165 0.21 8.96 13.39
CA CYS A 165 0.62 8.40 14.68
C CYS A 165 2.11 8.00 14.70
N ILE A 166 2.59 7.33 13.65
CA ILE A 166 3.99 6.89 13.55
C ILE A 166 4.93 8.07 13.33
N ALA A 167 4.45 9.11 12.64
CA ALA A 167 5.17 10.35 12.38
C ALA A 167 6.60 10.12 11.85
N PRO A 168 6.77 9.50 10.66
CA PRO A 168 8.09 9.24 10.11
C PRO A 168 8.84 10.54 9.86
N GLN A 169 10.15 10.57 10.18
CA GLN A 169 10.98 11.74 10.05
C GLN A 169 11.83 11.70 8.79
N ILE A 170 12.02 12.85 8.14
CA ILE A 170 12.87 12.91 6.95
C ILE A 170 14.32 12.53 7.30
N GLY A 171 14.81 11.50 6.60
CA GLY A 171 16.09 10.84 6.89
C GLY A 171 15.94 9.44 7.51
N GLU A 172 14.74 9.05 7.92
CA GLU A 172 14.42 7.68 8.30
C GLU A 172 14.10 6.82 7.07
N THR A 173 14.29 5.52 7.20
CA THR A 173 13.87 4.50 6.22
C THR A 173 12.50 3.95 6.59
N VAL A 174 11.61 3.86 5.60
CA VAL A 174 10.25 3.33 5.76
C VAL A 174 10.09 2.11 4.86
N CYS A 175 9.58 1.01 5.42
CA CYS A 175 9.32 -0.21 4.67
C CYS A 175 7.86 -0.67 4.79
N ASP A 176 7.34 -1.19 3.67
CA ASP A 176 6.14 -2.00 3.61
C ASP A 176 6.45 -3.33 2.91
N PRO A 177 6.57 -4.45 3.65
CA PRO A 177 6.94 -5.75 3.08
C PRO A 177 5.79 -6.46 2.34
N ALA A 178 4.62 -5.85 2.26
CA ALA A 178 3.45 -6.32 1.49
C ALA A 178 2.73 -5.10 0.90
N CYS A 179 3.47 -4.33 0.08
CA CYS A 179 3.15 -2.92 -0.18
C CYS A 179 1.89 -2.69 -1.03
N GLY A 180 1.34 -3.72 -1.66
CA GLY A 180 0.20 -3.53 -2.54
C GLY A 180 0.51 -2.45 -3.59
N THR A 181 -0.40 -1.49 -3.75
CA THR A 181 -0.23 -0.36 -4.68
C THR A 181 0.62 0.79 -4.14
N GLY A 182 1.38 0.57 -3.07
CA GLY A 182 2.31 1.56 -2.50
C GLY A 182 1.68 2.63 -1.60
N GLY A 183 0.46 2.41 -1.14
CA GLY A 183 -0.30 3.41 -0.42
C GLY A 183 0.31 3.89 0.89
N PHE A 184 0.88 3.00 1.69
CA PHE A 184 1.61 3.38 2.91
C PHE A 184 2.87 4.17 2.60
N LEU A 185 3.63 3.73 1.60
CA LEU A 185 4.89 4.39 1.21
C LEU A 185 4.63 5.79 0.67
N LEU A 186 3.62 5.96 -0.17
CA LEU A 186 3.24 7.26 -0.71
C LEU A 186 2.78 8.22 0.39
N THR A 187 1.91 7.75 1.30
CA THR A 187 1.43 8.60 2.41
C THR A 187 2.58 8.97 3.37
N ALA A 188 3.51 8.05 3.62
CA ALA A 188 4.72 8.35 4.40
C ALA A 188 5.64 9.36 3.69
N TYR A 189 5.80 9.23 2.37
CA TYR A 189 6.51 10.20 1.54
C TYR A 189 5.92 11.61 1.66
N ASP A 190 4.61 11.74 1.48
CA ASP A 190 3.93 13.03 1.56
C ASP A 190 4.05 13.66 2.95
N TYR A 191 3.98 12.84 4.01
CA TYR A 191 4.18 13.30 5.38
C TYR A 191 5.61 13.82 5.61
N MET A 192 6.62 13.11 5.13
CA MET A 192 8.03 13.49 5.27
C MET A 192 8.41 14.67 4.36
N LYS A 193 7.87 14.72 3.13
CA LYS A 193 8.12 15.79 2.14
C LYS A 193 7.78 17.18 2.67
N GLY A 194 6.77 17.29 3.52
CA GLY A 194 6.36 18.54 4.18
C GLY A 194 7.32 19.05 5.25
N GLN A 195 8.31 18.26 5.66
CA GLN A 195 9.24 18.64 6.73
C GLN A 195 10.40 19.48 6.20
N SER A 196 10.89 20.40 7.04
CA SER A 196 12.09 21.18 6.72
C SER A 196 13.33 20.30 6.72
N ALA A 197 14.10 20.30 5.63
CA ALA A 197 15.27 19.45 5.48
C ALA A 197 16.31 20.00 4.50
N SER A 198 17.55 19.52 4.61
CA SER A 198 18.62 19.79 3.65
C SER A 198 18.33 19.12 2.29
N LYS A 199 19.07 19.53 1.26
CA LYS A 199 18.96 18.93 -0.08
C LYS A 199 19.25 17.42 -0.02
N GLU A 200 20.31 17.03 0.70
CA GLU A 200 20.74 15.63 0.83
C GLU A 200 19.63 14.75 1.43
N LYS A 201 18.93 15.25 2.45
CA LYS A 201 17.80 14.54 3.06
C LYS A 201 16.60 14.42 2.12
N ARG A 202 16.35 15.44 1.29
CA ARG A 202 15.29 15.39 0.27
C ARG A 202 15.63 14.42 -0.85
N ASP A 203 16.90 14.38 -1.29
CA ASP A 203 17.37 13.42 -2.30
C ASP A 203 17.34 12.00 -1.73
N PHE A 204 17.72 11.80 -0.47
CA PHE A 204 17.58 10.54 0.23
C PHE A 204 16.10 10.08 0.30
N LEU A 205 15.17 10.98 0.64
CA LEU A 205 13.75 10.69 0.71
C LEU A 205 13.20 10.19 -0.63
N ARG A 206 13.62 10.80 -1.74
CA ARG A 206 13.15 10.43 -3.07
C ARG A 206 13.69 9.09 -3.56
N ASN A 207 14.94 8.76 -3.24
CA ASN A 207 15.66 7.69 -3.90
C ASN A 207 16.00 6.50 -2.99
N ASN A 208 16.05 6.67 -1.66
CA ASN A 208 16.60 5.66 -0.76
C ASN A 208 15.82 5.42 0.53
N ALA A 209 14.86 6.29 0.87
CA ALA A 209 14.15 6.18 2.15
C ALA A 209 13.03 5.13 2.14
N LEU A 210 12.42 4.90 0.98
CA LEU A 210 11.23 4.06 0.86
C LEU A 210 11.61 2.68 0.31
N HIS A 211 11.02 1.63 0.89
CA HIS A 211 11.23 0.25 0.48
C HIS A 211 9.89 -0.48 0.46
N GLY A 212 9.51 -1.05 -0.66
CA GLY A 212 8.31 -1.84 -0.80
C GLY A 212 8.61 -3.20 -1.42
N VAL A 213 7.93 -4.23 -0.95
CA VAL A 213 8.00 -5.57 -1.54
C VAL A 213 6.60 -6.08 -1.78
N ASP A 214 6.37 -6.65 -2.96
CA ASP A 214 5.17 -7.43 -3.26
C ASP A 214 5.54 -8.58 -4.20
N ASN A 215 4.89 -9.73 -4.06
CA ASN A 215 5.19 -10.90 -4.87
C ASN A 215 4.37 -10.96 -6.17
N THR A 216 3.48 -10.00 -6.39
CA THR A 216 2.58 -9.96 -7.53
C THR A 216 3.09 -8.95 -8.57
N PRO A 217 3.60 -9.40 -9.74
CA PRO A 217 4.19 -8.50 -10.75
C PRO A 217 3.30 -7.32 -11.13
N LEU A 218 2.01 -7.58 -11.34
CA LEU A 218 1.02 -6.56 -11.62
C LEU A 218 0.99 -5.46 -10.54
N VAL A 219 0.98 -5.86 -9.28
CA VAL A 219 0.91 -4.93 -8.14
C VAL A 219 2.19 -4.11 -8.05
N VAL A 220 3.35 -4.71 -8.32
CA VAL A 220 4.64 -4.03 -8.41
C VAL A 220 4.65 -2.96 -9.50
N THR A 221 4.12 -3.29 -10.70
CA THR A 221 3.93 -2.32 -11.78
C THR A 221 3.11 -1.11 -11.32
N LEU A 222 1.96 -1.37 -10.71
CA LEU A 222 1.04 -0.32 -10.25
C LEU A 222 1.68 0.54 -9.13
N ALA A 223 2.36 -0.09 -8.17
CA ALA A 223 3.03 0.60 -7.08
C ALA A 223 4.21 1.46 -7.58
N SER A 224 5.04 0.90 -8.47
CA SER A 224 6.18 1.62 -9.06
C SER A 224 5.74 2.85 -9.83
N MET A 225 4.71 2.70 -10.66
CA MET A 225 4.15 3.84 -11.40
C MET A 225 3.51 4.87 -10.47
N ASN A 226 2.79 4.43 -9.42
CA ASN A 226 2.20 5.32 -8.44
C ASN A 226 3.25 6.21 -7.77
N LEU A 227 4.34 5.62 -7.30
CA LEU A 227 5.45 6.36 -6.69
C LEU A 227 6.17 7.27 -7.70
N TYR A 228 6.43 6.77 -8.91
CA TYR A 228 7.04 7.55 -9.98
C TYR A 228 6.26 8.83 -10.30
N LEU A 229 4.93 8.75 -10.42
CA LEU A 229 4.06 9.91 -10.68
C LEU A 229 4.15 10.98 -9.58
N HIS A 230 4.58 10.61 -8.38
CA HIS A 230 4.82 11.53 -7.26
C HIS A 230 6.31 11.93 -7.12
N GLY A 231 7.16 11.58 -8.09
CA GLY A 231 8.58 11.93 -8.12
C GLY A 231 9.44 11.11 -7.18
N VAL A 232 9.04 9.88 -6.89
CA VAL A 232 9.78 8.91 -6.06
C VAL A 232 10.35 7.80 -6.91
N GLY A 233 11.65 7.48 -6.72
CA GLY A 233 12.30 6.38 -7.40
C GLY A 233 12.45 6.58 -8.91
N THR A 234 12.81 7.81 -9.34
CA THR A 234 12.91 8.18 -10.77
C THR A 234 13.97 7.36 -11.51
N ASP A 235 15.06 7.00 -10.85
CA ASP A 235 16.15 6.21 -11.46
C ASP A 235 15.92 4.71 -11.24
N ARG A 236 15.49 4.35 -10.04
CA ARG A 236 15.24 2.97 -9.63
C ARG A 236 13.99 2.89 -8.76
N SER A 237 13.10 1.98 -9.09
CA SER A 237 11.91 1.76 -8.25
C SER A 237 12.29 1.36 -6.82
N PRO A 238 11.67 1.95 -5.79
CA PRO A 238 11.80 1.46 -4.43
C PRO A 238 11.00 0.17 -4.17
N ILE A 239 10.27 -0.32 -5.20
CA ILE A 239 9.44 -1.53 -5.11
C ILE A 239 10.17 -2.70 -5.75
N VAL A 240 10.19 -3.84 -5.05
CA VAL A 240 10.81 -5.08 -5.51
C VAL A 240 9.76 -6.17 -5.66
N CYS A 241 9.86 -6.96 -6.74
CA CYS A 241 8.97 -8.10 -7.02
C CYS A 241 9.54 -9.39 -6.42
N GLU A 242 9.32 -9.61 -5.12
CA GLU A 242 9.80 -10.80 -4.40
C GLU A 242 8.78 -11.25 -3.35
N ASP A 243 8.92 -12.47 -2.85
CA ASP A 243 8.22 -12.92 -1.64
C ASP A 243 9.04 -12.52 -0.41
N SER A 244 8.54 -11.57 0.37
CA SER A 244 9.19 -11.08 1.60
C SER A 244 9.51 -12.17 2.62
N LEU A 245 8.79 -13.29 2.57
CA LEU A 245 8.96 -14.39 3.52
C LEU A 245 10.00 -15.42 3.10
N GLU A 246 10.53 -15.35 1.88
CA GLU A 246 11.54 -16.31 1.39
C GLU A 246 12.90 -16.16 2.06
N LYS A 247 13.30 -14.92 2.40
CA LYS A 247 14.66 -14.59 2.85
C LYS A 247 14.63 -13.78 4.14
N GLU A 248 15.75 -13.86 4.86
CA GLU A 248 16.02 -12.96 5.97
C GLU A 248 16.09 -11.50 5.47
N PRO A 249 15.70 -10.51 6.31
CA PRO A 249 15.84 -9.11 5.95
C PRO A 249 17.31 -8.76 5.65
N SER A 250 17.58 -8.28 4.45
CA SER A 250 18.92 -7.82 4.06
C SER A 250 19.28 -6.45 4.66
N THR A 251 18.28 -5.67 5.06
CA THR A 251 18.44 -4.32 5.57
C THR A 251 17.46 -4.07 6.71
N LEU A 252 17.94 -3.43 7.77
CA LEU A 252 17.09 -2.99 8.87
C LEU A 252 16.54 -1.58 8.57
N VAL A 253 15.30 -1.33 9.01
CA VAL A 253 14.58 -0.07 8.76
C VAL A 253 14.15 0.62 10.05
N ASP A 254 13.93 1.92 9.96
CA ASP A 254 13.49 2.74 11.10
C ASP A 254 11.99 2.61 11.34
N VAL A 255 11.20 2.50 10.27
CA VAL A 255 9.74 2.51 10.30
C VAL A 255 9.16 1.39 9.44
N ILE A 256 8.15 0.71 9.97
CA ILE A 256 7.31 -0.22 9.20
C ILE A 256 5.85 0.22 9.27
N LEU A 257 5.24 0.30 8.09
CA LEU A 257 3.81 0.58 7.92
C LEU A 257 3.26 -0.46 6.96
N ALA A 258 2.37 -1.34 7.42
CA ALA A 258 1.95 -2.46 6.59
C ALA A 258 0.53 -2.96 6.89
N ASN A 259 -0.08 -3.54 5.87
CA ASN A 259 -1.27 -4.37 5.97
C ASN A 259 -1.00 -5.69 5.22
N PRO A 260 -0.31 -6.66 5.86
CA PRO A 260 0.07 -7.91 5.21
C PRO A 260 -1.15 -8.80 4.88
N PRO A 261 -1.01 -9.75 3.95
CA PRO A 261 -2.09 -10.67 3.61
C PRO A 261 -2.46 -11.56 4.80
N PHE A 262 -3.76 -11.79 5.00
CA PHE A 262 -4.30 -12.62 6.07
C PHE A 262 -4.53 -14.07 5.61
N GLY A 263 -4.64 -14.99 6.57
CA GLY A 263 -4.94 -16.39 6.34
C GLY A 263 -3.71 -17.28 6.21
N THR A 264 -3.91 -18.44 5.63
CA THR A 264 -2.83 -19.41 5.38
C THR A 264 -2.33 -19.30 3.94
N ARG A 265 -1.07 -19.66 3.73
CA ARG A 265 -0.51 -19.77 2.37
C ARG A 265 -1.34 -20.74 1.53
N PRO A 266 -1.52 -20.46 0.22
CA PRO A 266 -2.21 -21.37 -0.67
C PRO A 266 -1.58 -22.77 -0.67
N ALA A 267 -2.40 -23.80 -0.88
CA ALA A 267 -1.90 -25.16 -1.03
C ALA A 267 -0.91 -25.26 -2.21
N GLY A 268 0.23 -25.91 -1.98
CA GLY A 268 1.31 -26.01 -2.99
C GLY A 268 2.29 -24.86 -3.02
N SER A 269 2.14 -23.86 -2.14
CA SER A 269 3.20 -22.85 -1.94
C SER A 269 4.46 -23.50 -1.38
N VAL A 270 5.62 -22.95 -1.74
CA VAL A 270 6.91 -23.36 -1.18
C VAL A 270 6.90 -23.16 0.34
N ASP A 271 7.40 -24.12 1.09
CA ASP A 271 7.52 -24.01 2.54
C ASP A 271 8.48 -22.87 2.92
N ILE A 272 8.09 -22.10 3.93
CA ILE A 272 8.93 -21.04 4.46
C ILE A 272 10.04 -21.67 5.29
N ASN A 273 11.28 -21.62 4.80
CA ASN A 273 12.46 -22.06 5.53
C ASN A 273 13.23 -20.83 6.06
N ARG A 274 12.81 -20.36 7.25
CA ARG A 274 13.33 -19.15 7.90
C ARG A 274 13.88 -19.50 9.29
N PRO A 275 15.17 -19.88 9.39
CA PRO A 275 15.78 -20.25 10.67
C PRO A 275 15.86 -19.08 11.67
N ASP A 276 15.76 -17.85 11.20
CA ASP A 276 15.69 -16.64 12.02
C ASP A 276 14.29 -16.38 12.65
N PHE A 277 13.24 -17.07 12.18
CA PHE A 277 11.91 -16.95 12.78
C PHE A 277 11.85 -17.57 14.18
N TYR A 278 11.09 -16.97 15.07
CA TYR A 278 10.90 -17.42 16.45
C TYR A 278 10.17 -18.78 16.51
N VAL A 279 9.29 -19.02 15.54
CA VAL A 279 8.50 -20.26 15.45
C VAL A 279 8.02 -20.49 14.02
N GLU A 280 7.97 -21.73 13.60
CA GLU A 280 7.38 -22.13 12.32
C GLU A 280 5.86 -22.11 12.38
N THR A 281 5.22 -21.56 11.35
CA THR A 281 3.76 -21.56 11.20
C THR A 281 3.37 -21.44 9.73
N LYS A 282 2.18 -21.96 9.38
CA LYS A 282 1.57 -21.76 8.05
C LYS A 282 0.70 -20.49 7.96
N ASN A 283 0.57 -19.77 9.05
CA ASN A 283 -0.25 -18.59 9.14
C ASN A 283 0.50 -17.37 8.62
N ASN A 284 0.02 -16.77 7.51
CA ASN A 284 0.70 -15.64 6.84
C ASN A 284 0.88 -14.44 7.75
N GLN A 285 -0.18 -13.99 8.43
CA GLN A 285 -0.10 -12.80 9.28
C GLN A 285 0.90 -12.98 10.43
N LEU A 286 1.06 -14.19 10.96
CA LEU A 286 2.07 -14.48 11.97
C LEU A 286 3.48 -14.48 11.39
N ASN A 287 3.67 -15.00 10.18
CA ASN A 287 4.96 -14.97 9.49
C ASN A 287 5.37 -13.54 9.13
N PHE A 288 4.44 -12.74 8.62
CA PHE A 288 4.70 -11.33 8.37
C PHE A 288 5.01 -10.55 9.65
N LEU A 289 4.31 -10.82 10.76
CA LEU A 289 4.61 -10.18 12.03
C LEU A 289 6.04 -10.48 12.50
N GLN A 290 6.47 -11.77 12.47
CA GLN A 290 7.86 -12.15 12.78
C GLN A 290 8.87 -11.44 11.86
N HIS A 291 8.60 -11.44 10.55
CA HIS A 291 9.44 -10.79 9.57
C HIS A 291 9.62 -9.30 9.87
N MET A 292 8.53 -8.57 10.12
CA MET A 292 8.56 -7.15 10.46
C MET A 292 9.28 -6.87 11.79
N MET A 293 9.11 -7.73 12.81
CA MET A 293 9.86 -7.63 14.06
C MET A 293 11.36 -7.75 13.84
N LEU A 294 11.78 -8.63 12.94
CA LEU A 294 13.20 -8.84 12.59
C LEU A 294 13.76 -7.67 11.77
N MET A 295 12.97 -7.07 10.88
CA MET A 295 13.37 -5.94 10.03
C MET A 295 13.64 -4.63 10.78
N LEU A 296 13.08 -4.44 11.97
CA LEU A 296 13.23 -3.18 12.69
C LEU A 296 14.63 -3.02 13.29
N LYS A 297 15.21 -1.83 13.13
CA LYS A 297 16.35 -1.37 13.94
C LYS A 297 15.95 -1.27 15.42
N THR A 298 16.91 -1.32 16.32
CA THR A 298 16.67 -0.96 17.73
C THR A 298 16.18 0.49 17.80
N GLY A 299 15.06 0.73 18.50
CA GLY A 299 14.36 2.02 18.51
C GLY A 299 13.44 2.25 17.30
N GLY A 300 13.49 1.39 16.29
CA GLY A 300 12.57 1.42 15.17
C GLY A 300 11.14 1.06 15.60
N ARG A 301 10.16 1.56 14.87
CA ARG A 301 8.74 1.47 15.23
C ARG A 301 7.87 1.00 14.07
N ALA A 302 6.75 0.39 14.40
CA ALA A 302 5.82 -0.15 13.40
C ALA A 302 4.36 0.17 13.75
N ALA A 303 3.55 0.31 12.70
CA ALA A 303 2.10 0.22 12.76
C ALA A 303 1.63 -0.80 11.72
N VAL A 304 1.01 -1.89 12.20
CA VAL A 304 0.68 -3.04 11.37
C VAL A 304 -0.78 -3.42 11.55
N VAL A 305 -1.49 -3.58 10.42
CA VAL A 305 -2.87 -4.09 10.42
C VAL A 305 -2.84 -5.61 10.50
N LEU A 306 -3.48 -6.17 11.51
CA LEU A 306 -3.54 -7.62 11.74
C LEU A 306 -4.95 -8.05 12.14
N PRO A 307 -5.39 -9.27 11.76
CA PRO A 307 -6.69 -9.78 12.16
C PRO A 307 -6.71 -10.14 13.65
N ASP A 308 -7.91 -10.19 14.23
CA ASP A 308 -8.13 -10.43 15.66
C ASP A 308 -7.45 -11.69 16.22
N ASN A 309 -7.38 -12.77 15.41
CA ASN A 309 -6.81 -14.04 15.87
C ASN A 309 -5.35 -13.93 16.31
N VAL A 310 -4.59 -12.98 15.78
CA VAL A 310 -3.21 -12.71 16.23
C VAL A 310 -3.15 -12.37 17.73
N LEU A 311 -4.22 -11.78 18.28
CA LEU A 311 -4.29 -11.37 19.68
C LEU A 311 -4.57 -12.53 20.65
N PHE A 312 -5.05 -13.68 20.17
CA PHE A 312 -5.47 -14.78 21.06
C PHE A 312 -5.16 -16.20 20.56
N GLU A 313 -4.72 -16.38 19.33
CA GLU A 313 -4.36 -17.69 18.78
C GLU A 313 -3.27 -18.35 19.64
N GLY A 314 -3.46 -19.62 20.01
CA GLY A 314 -2.49 -20.40 20.76
C GLY A 314 -1.28 -20.83 19.94
N GLY A 315 -0.39 -21.63 20.52
CA GLY A 315 0.77 -22.20 19.85
C GLY A 315 1.71 -21.14 19.28
N ALA A 316 1.87 -21.09 17.95
CA ALA A 316 2.76 -20.14 17.30
C ALA A 316 2.39 -18.68 17.61
N GLY A 317 1.09 -18.36 17.64
CA GLY A 317 0.60 -17.03 17.98
C GLY A 317 1.02 -16.62 19.40
N GLU A 318 0.93 -17.51 20.36
CA GLU A 318 1.37 -17.26 21.74
C GLU A 318 2.87 -17.01 21.84
N THR A 319 3.68 -17.81 21.14
CA THR A 319 5.15 -17.65 21.10
C THR A 319 5.53 -16.28 20.54
N ILE A 320 4.90 -15.85 19.45
CA ILE A 320 5.18 -14.56 18.81
C ILE A 320 4.72 -13.41 19.69
N ARG A 321 3.52 -13.49 20.30
CA ARG A 321 3.04 -12.46 21.24
C ARG A 321 3.98 -12.33 22.44
N LYS A 322 4.48 -13.45 23.00
CA LYS A 322 5.47 -13.41 24.07
C LYS A 322 6.70 -12.63 23.65
N LYS A 323 7.25 -12.90 22.46
CA LYS A 323 8.38 -12.15 21.91
C LYS A 323 8.05 -10.68 21.70
N LEU A 324 6.87 -10.37 21.17
CA LEU A 324 6.42 -8.99 20.97
C LEU A 324 6.31 -8.22 22.30
N LEU A 325 5.91 -8.86 23.38
CA LEU A 325 5.78 -8.23 24.70
C LEU A 325 7.11 -8.12 25.46
N THR A 326 8.06 -9.03 25.23
CA THR A 326 9.35 -9.05 25.94
C THR A 326 10.44 -8.23 25.27
N ASP A 327 10.50 -8.23 23.94
CA ASP A 327 11.59 -7.62 23.18
C ASP A 327 11.17 -6.29 22.53
N PHE A 328 9.86 -6.01 22.52
CA PHE A 328 9.26 -4.79 21.97
C PHE A 328 8.29 -4.16 22.97
N ASN A 329 8.09 -2.87 22.84
CA ASN A 329 7.05 -2.15 23.52
C ASN A 329 5.80 -2.07 22.62
N LEU A 330 4.88 -3.03 22.77
CA LEU A 330 3.54 -2.96 22.18
C LEU A 330 2.69 -2.00 23.01
N HIS A 331 2.72 -0.73 22.66
CA HIS A 331 2.12 0.31 23.50
C HIS A 331 0.69 0.70 23.12
N THR A 332 0.22 0.40 21.90
CA THR A 332 -1.12 0.82 21.46
C THR A 332 -1.73 -0.22 20.51
N ILE A 333 -3.01 -0.52 20.72
CA ILE A 333 -3.85 -1.33 19.84
C ILE A 333 -5.09 -0.53 19.48
N LEU A 334 -5.27 -0.23 18.18
CA LEU A 334 -6.50 0.36 17.64
C LEU A 334 -7.40 -0.78 17.15
N ARG A 335 -8.56 -0.96 17.75
CA ARG A 335 -9.56 -1.96 17.35
C ARG A 335 -10.45 -1.37 16.26
N LEU A 336 -10.44 -2.01 15.08
CA LEU A 336 -11.16 -1.52 13.90
C LEU A 336 -12.53 -2.19 13.76
N PRO A 337 -13.57 -1.43 13.34
CA PRO A 337 -14.88 -1.99 13.05
C PRO A 337 -14.84 -2.86 11.80
N THR A 338 -15.83 -3.72 11.65
CA THR A 338 -16.05 -4.47 10.40
C THR A 338 -16.52 -3.53 9.28
N GLY A 339 -16.36 -3.97 8.02
CA GLY A 339 -16.87 -3.26 6.85
C GLY A 339 -15.96 -2.17 6.28
N ILE A 340 -14.77 -1.96 6.85
CA ILE A 340 -13.76 -1.04 6.30
C ILE A 340 -12.83 -1.72 5.28
N PHE A 341 -12.73 -3.04 5.31
CA PHE A 341 -11.95 -3.83 4.35
C PHE A 341 -12.86 -4.59 3.38
N TYR A 342 -12.33 -4.93 2.20
CA TYR A 342 -13.06 -5.71 1.19
C TYR A 342 -13.33 -7.15 1.62
N ALA A 343 -12.48 -7.73 2.46
CA ALA A 343 -12.73 -9.01 3.11
C ALA A 343 -13.87 -8.84 4.14
N GLN A 344 -15.08 -9.20 3.72
CA GLN A 344 -16.28 -9.03 4.54
C GLN A 344 -16.18 -9.82 5.86
N GLY A 345 -16.52 -9.18 6.95
CA GLY A 345 -16.58 -9.80 8.28
C GLY A 345 -15.25 -9.93 9.02
N VAL A 346 -14.14 -9.53 8.40
CA VAL A 346 -12.84 -9.54 9.09
C VAL A 346 -12.81 -8.44 10.15
N LYS A 347 -12.55 -8.87 11.40
CA LYS A 347 -12.22 -8.00 12.51
C LYS A 347 -10.70 -7.83 12.54
N ALA A 348 -10.23 -6.59 12.41
CA ALA A 348 -8.81 -6.29 12.40
C ALA A 348 -8.45 -5.25 13.48
N ASN A 349 -7.16 -5.18 13.77
CA ASN A 349 -6.58 -4.21 14.69
C ASN A 349 -5.34 -3.60 14.04
N VAL A 350 -4.96 -2.40 14.47
CA VAL A 350 -3.64 -1.87 14.20
C VAL A 350 -2.80 -2.00 15.47
N LEU A 351 -1.67 -2.69 15.39
CA LEU A 351 -0.71 -2.83 16.45
C LEU A 351 0.41 -1.80 16.26
N PHE A 352 0.66 -0.98 17.29
CA PHE A 352 1.74 0.00 17.32
C PHE A 352 2.79 -0.44 18.32
N PHE A 353 4.01 -0.70 17.86
CA PHE A 353 5.09 -1.17 18.71
C PHE A 353 6.46 -0.60 18.34
N THR A 354 7.37 -0.56 19.30
CA THR A 354 8.74 -0.08 19.15
C THR A 354 9.72 -1.15 19.63
N LYS A 355 10.81 -1.41 18.89
CA LYS A 355 11.82 -2.42 19.23
C LYS A 355 12.79 -1.90 20.29
N GLY A 356 13.12 -2.76 21.26
CA GLY A 356 14.24 -2.55 22.19
C GLY A 356 13.87 -2.33 23.64
N GLN A 357 12.57 -2.34 23.98
CA GLN A 357 12.10 -2.26 25.37
C GLN A 357 10.91 -3.20 25.57
N PRO A 358 10.79 -3.88 26.71
CA PRO A 358 9.63 -4.69 27.00
C PRO A 358 8.38 -3.83 27.20
N THR A 359 7.23 -4.40 26.87
CA THR A 359 5.92 -3.80 27.11
C THR A 359 5.64 -3.75 28.61
N LYS A 360 5.25 -2.60 29.11
CA LYS A 360 4.82 -2.40 30.51
C LYS A 360 3.30 -2.27 30.62
N GLU A 361 2.72 -1.54 29.71
CA GLU A 361 1.27 -1.30 29.63
C GLU A 361 0.84 -1.23 28.18
N ILE A 362 -0.39 -1.59 27.89
CA ILE A 362 -0.98 -1.54 26.56
C ILE A 362 -2.20 -0.63 26.59
N TRP A 363 -2.25 0.30 25.67
CA TRP A 363 -3.39 1.17 25.46
C TRP A 363 -4.26 0.62 24.35
N PHE A 364 -5.55 0.46 24.61
CA PHE A 364 -6.55 0.06 23.62
C PHE A 364 -7.43 1.27 23.28
N TYR A 365 -7.57 1.52 21.99
CA TYR A 365 -8.59 2.42 21.48
C TYR A 365 -9.68 1.61 20.81
N ASP A 366 -10.87 1.58 21.40
CA ASP A 366 -11.99 0.83 20.85
C ASP A 366 -12.78 1.67 19.85
N TYR A 367 -12.41 1.56 18.59
CA TYR A 367 -13.16 2.15 17.49
C TYR A 367 -14.22 1.17 16.92
N ARG A 368 -14.36 0.00 17.49
CA ARG A 368 -15.23 -1.09 17.01
C ARG A 368 -16.63 -1.05 17.58
N THR A 369 -16.75 -0.76 18.88
CA THR A 369 -18.03 -0.77 19.59
C THR A 369 -18.95 0.33 19.06
N ASP A 370 -20.19 -0.04 18.69
CA ASP A 370 -21.24 0.85 18.17
C ASP A 370 -20.89 1.57 16.84
N VAL A 371 -19.83 1.18 16.16
CA VAL A 371 -19.43 1.75 14.88
C VAL A 371 -19.60 0.72 13.77
N LYS A 372 -20.30 1.11 12.69
CA LYS A 372 -20.44 0.31 11.47
C LYS A 372 -20.07 1.16 10.28
N HIS A 373 -19.11 0.69 9.51
CA HIS A 373 -18.78 1.24 8.21
C HIS A 373 -19.19 0.29 7.09
N THR A 374 -19.32 0.87 5.90
CA THR A 374 -19.55 0.13 4.67
C THR A 374 -18.66 0.74 3.57
N LEU A 375 -18.32 -0.04 2.59
CA LEU A 375 -17.48 0.45 1.48
C LEU A 375 -18.23 1.40 0.53
N ALA A 376 -19.56 1.45 0.59
CA ALA A 376 -20.37 2.21 -0.35
C ALA A 376 -21.07 3.42 0.28
N THR A 377 -21.81 3.23 1.36
CA THR A 377 -22.76 4.22 1.88
C THR A 377 -22.30 4.91 3.16
N ASN A 378 -21.46 4.28 3.96
CA ASN A 378 -20.92 4.82 5.21
C ASN A 378 -19.42 4.53 5.27
N LYS A 379 -18.66 5.13 4.36
CA LYS A 379 -17.21 4.91 4.24
C LYS A 379 -16.48 5.44 5.46
N LEU A 380 -15.36 4.79 5.79
CA LEU A 380 -14.40 5.37 6.72
C LEU A 380 -13.83 6.64 6.11
N GLU A 381 -13.85 7.74 6.87
CA GLU A 381 -13.20 9.01 6.53
C GLU A 381 -12.16 9.37 7.59
N ARG A 382 -11.18 10.24 7.25
CA ARG A 382 -10.07 10.57 8.14
C ARG A 382 -10.54 11.16 9.47
N HIS A 383 -11.55 12.00 9.45
CA HIS A 383 -12.10 12.65 10.67
C HIS A 383 -12.68 11.65 11.68
N HIS A 384 -13.10 10.47 11.25
CA HIS A 384 -13.58 9.42 12.15
C HIS A 384 -12.49 8.91 13.11
N LEU A 385 -11.20 9.13 12.79
CA LEU A 385 -10.05 8.74 13.58
C LEU A 385 -9.33 9.93 14.23
N ASP A 386 -9.92 11.14 14.18
CA ASP A 386 -9.28 12.37 14.73
C ASP A 386 -9.08 12.27 16.24
N ASP A 387 -10.06 11.75 16.99
CA ASP A 387 -9.92 11.54 18.42
C ASP A 387 -8.77 10.57 18.74
N PHE A 388 -8.66 9.47 18.00
CA PHE A 388 -7.56 8.52 18.14
C PHE A 388 -6.19 9.21 17.91
N VAL A 389 -6.05 9.92 16.79
CA VAL A 389 -4.77 10.55 16.42
C VAL A 389 -4.40 11.69 17.35
N SER A 390 -5.36 12.55 17.74
CA SER A 390 -5.10 13.68 18.62
C SER A 390 -4.64 13.26 20.01
N CYS A 391 -5.14 12.13 20.51
CA CYS A 391 -4.81 11.61 21.83
C CYS A 391 -3.67 10.58 21.83
N TYR A 392 -3.17 10.16 20.67
CA TYR A 392 -2.21 9.06 20.55
C TYR A 392 -0.92 9.27 21.37
N ASN A 393 -0.35 10.47 21.38
CA ASN A 393 0.88 10.76 22.13
C ASN A 393 0.62 11.11 23.60
N ASN A 394 -0.58 11.59 23.93
CA ASN A 394 -0.98 11.99 25.27
C ASN A 394 -2.21 11.20 25.70
N ARG A 395 -2.09 9.88 25.72
CA ARG A 395 -3.19 8.97 26.01
C ARG A 395 -3.67 9.15 27.44
N VAL A 396 -4.98 9.34 27.57
CA VAL A 396 -5.69 9.42 28.84
C VAL A 396 -6.82 8.41 28.80
N GLU A 397 -7.00 7.68 29.87
CA GLU A 397 -8.12 6.75 30.00
C GLU A 397 -9.43 7.52 29.97
N THR A 398 -10.27 7.22 28.99
CA THR A 398 -11.55 7.91 28.78
C THR A 398 -12.74 6.99 29.01
N PHE A 399 -12.55 5.67 28.95
CA PHE A 399 -13.61 4.73 29.27
C PHE A 399 -13.87 4.67 30.77
N ASP A 400 -15.10 4.89 31.15
CA ASP A 400 -15.62 4.71 32.51
C ASP A 400 -17.05 4.17 32.36
N ALA A 401 -17.29 2.96 32.85
CA ALA A 401 -18.57 2.28 32.71
C ALA A 401 -19.75 3.07 33.31
N GLU A 402 -19.50 3.85 34.37
CA GLU A 402 -20.53 4.63 35.09
C GLU A 402 -20.68 6.06 34.54
N ASN A 403 -19.51 6.76 34.28
CA ASN A 403 -19.52 8.18 34.00
C ASN A 403 -19.30 8.51 32.50
N ASN A 404 -18.57 7.64 31.77
CA ASN A 404 -18.30 7.79 30.33
C ASN A 404 -18.23 6.44 29.61
N PRO A 405 -19.36 5.74 29.46
CA PRO A 405 -19.40 4.43 28.77
C PRO A 405 -19.07 4.54 27.28
N GLN A 406 -19.08 5.74 26.70
CA GLN A 406 -18.70 6.00 25.31
C GLN A 406 -17.21 6.32 25.11
N GLY A 407 -16.46 6.44 26.21
CA GLY A 407 -15.01 6.63 26.16
C GLY A 407 -14.33 5.44 25.49
N ARG A 408 -13.32 5.70 24.63
CA ARG A 408 -12.73 4.70 23.75
C ARG A 408 -11.33 4.25 24.19
N TRP A 409 -10.62 5.04 25.02
CA TRP A 409 -9.30 4.72 25.51
C TRP A 409 -9.35 3.95 26.82
N ARG A 410 -8.68 2.79 26.86
CA ARG A 410 -8.50 1.94 28.05
C ARG A 410 -7.04 1.56 28.19
N LYS A 411 -6.55 1.46 29.41
CA LYS A 411 -5.19 1.06 29.72
C LYS A 411 -5.18 -0.24 30.51
N TYR A 412 -4.27 -1.13 30.16
CA TYR A 412 -4.05 -2.37 30.90
C TYR A 412 -2.56 -2.58 31.17
N PRO A 413 -2.14 -2.88 32.41
CA PRO A 413 -0.79 -3.32 32.68
C PRO A 413 -0.55 -4.68 32.01
N VAL A 414 0.68 -4.94 31.58
CA VAL A 414 1.01 -6.18 30.86
C VAL A 414 0.73 -7.44 31.66
N GLU A 415 0.80 -7.36 33.01
CA GLU A 415 0.49 -8.47 33.92
C GLU A 415 -1.00 -8.84 33.89
N ALA A 416 -1.88 -7.90 33.58
CA ALA A 416 -3.31 -8.15 33.40
C ALA A 416 -3.65 -8.72 32.03
N VAL A 417 -2.70 -8.65 31.09
CA VAL A 417 -2.84 -9.14 29.72
C VAL A 417 -2.02 -10.41 29.62
N SER A 418 -2.66 -11.56 29.71
CA SER A 418 -2.00 -12.86 29.56
C SER A 418 -1.31 -13.00 28.22
N TYR A 419 -0.13 -13.64 28.17
CA TYR A 419 0.52 -14.03 26.92
C TYR A 419 -0.38 -14.89 26.02
N THR A 420 -1.34 -15.56 26.60
CA THR A 420 -2.33 -16.37 25.89
C THR A 420 -3.40 -15.53 25.21
N HIS A 421 -3.74 -14.35 25.77
CA HIS A 421 -4.80 -13.50 25.25
C HIS A 421 -4.42 -12.02 25.42
N LEU A 422 -4.10 -11.34 24.33
CA LEU A 422 -4.08 -9.86 24.28
C LEU A 422 -5.51 -9.28 24.15
N ARG A 423 -6.54 -10.09 24.31
CA ARG A 423 -7.91 -9.63 24.50
C ARG A 423 -8.06 -9.19 25.94
N ALA A 424 -7.88 -7.93 26.22
CA ALA A 424 -8.38 -7.33 27.43
C ALA A 424 -9.90 -7.41 27.38
N HIS A 425 -10.47 -8.32 28.16
CA HIS A 425 -11.88 -8.43 28.53
C HIS A 425 -12.91 -8.22 27.41
N GLU A 426 -13.13 -9.25 26.57
CA GLU A 426 -14.42 -9.37 25.86
C GLU A 426 -15.57 -9.72 26.83
N THR A 427 -15.27 -10.02 28.08
CA THR A 427 -16.29 -10.34 29.10
C THR A 427 -17.11 -9.15 29.56
N ASP A 428 -16.62 -7.90 29.34
CA ASP A 428 -17.37 -6.70 29.75
C ASP A 428 -18.32 -6.18 28.67
N SER A 429 -18.38 -6.82 27.50
CA SER A 429 -19.31 -6.43 26.42
C SER A 429 -20.56 -7.30 26.32
N TYR A 430 -20.82 -8.17 27.33
CA TYR A 430 -22.02 -9.01 27.44
C TYR A 430 -22.77 -8.82 28.76
N LEU A 431 -22.68 -7.64 29.35
CA LEU A 431 -23.61 -7.25 30.42
C LEU A 431 -24.38 -6.01 29.96
#